data_3dffd83b99aa4e85850873727df7bee4
#
_entry.id   3dffd83b99aa4e85850873727df7bee4
#
_cell.length_a   1.000
_cell.length_b   1.000
_cell.length_c   1.000
_cell.angle_alpha   90.00
_cell.angle_beta   90.00
_cell.angle_gamma   90.00
#
_symmetry.space_group_name_H-M   'P 1'
#
loop_
_entity.id
_entity.type
_entity.pdbx_description
1 polymer ?
#
loop_
_entity_poly.entity_id
_entity_poly.type
_entity_poly.pdbx_seq_one_letter_code
_entity_poly.pdbx_strand_id
1 'polypeptide(L)'
;MSDNVVSRFFELGAKEDIDGSWECFAEDGVWITSDGPEPGKTLRGQEIRDLIVQMNELEHQIRAQGMEGVFEKPVFLSNGNQAVVEWSLRAADGTIVQRGIDLFTLRDDKIVVKDVFRKA
;
A
#
# COMPACT_ATOMS: atom_id res chain seq x y z
N MET A 1 -5.00 2.68 -18.15
CA MET A 1 -5.68 1.94 -17.06
C MET A 1 -4.94 0.65 -16.78
N SER A 2 -4.80 0.32 -15.52
CA SER A 2 -4.00 -0.84 -15.11
C SER A 2 -4.72 -2.15 -15.37
N ASP A 3 -3.93 -3.17 -15.68
CA ASP A 3 -4.45 -4.52 -15.95
C ASP A 3 -4.69 -5.32 -14.67
N ASN A 4 -4.28 -4.80 -13.50
CA ASN A 4 -4.38 -5.54 -12.25
C ASN A 4 -4.78 -4.64 -11.10
N VAL A 5 -5.34 -5.24 -10.06
CA VAL A 5 -5.88 -4.50 -8.91
C VAL A 5 -4.76 -3.84 -8.07
N VAL A 6 -3.57 -4.41 -8.05
CA VAL A 6 -2.46 -3.82 -7.27
C VAL A 6 -2.05 -2.48 -7.85
N SER A 7 -1.81 -2.42 -9.16
CA SER A 7 -1.48 -1.15 -9.83
C SER A 7 -2.65 -0.16 -9.73
N ARG A 8 -3.88 -0.65 -9.86
CA ARG A 8 -5.08 0.18 -9.75
C ARG A 8 -5.19 0.81 -8.36
N PHE A 9 -4.89 0.04 -7.31
CA PHE A 9 -4.90 0.52 -5.94
C PHE A 9 -3.97 1.73 -5.76
N PHE A 10 -2.73 1.63 -6.26
CA PHE A 10 -1.76 2.72 -6.14
C PHE A 10 -2.13 3.91 -7.03
N GLU A 11 -2.68 3.68 -8.21
CA GLU A 11 -3.15 4.75 -9.09
C GLU A 11 -4.28 5.55 -8.45
N LEU A 12 -5.24 4.86 -7.87
CA LEU A 12 -6.36 5.51 -7.17
C LEU A 12 -5.87 6.23 -5.92
N GLY A 13 -4.91 5.66 -5.21
CA GLY A 13 -4.29 6.33 -4.07
C GLY A 13 -3.60 7.63 -4.45
N ALA A 14 -2.91 7.65 -5.58
CA ALA A 14 -2.25 8.86 -6.07
C ALA A 14 -3.26 9.95 -6.43
N LYS A 15 -4.46 9.58 -6.82
CA LYS A 15 -5.56 10.52 -7.11
C LYS A 15 -6.37 10.88 -5.86
N GLU A 16 -6.01 10.31 -4.71
CA GLU A 16 -6.71 10.48 -3.45
C GLU A 16 -8.18 10.04 -3.53
N ASP A 17 -8.45 9.02 -4.35
CA ASP A 17 -9.76 8.40 -4.46
C ASP A 17 -9.90 7.36 -3.34
N ILE A 18 -10.36 7.79 -2.19
CA ILE A 18 -10.45 6.96 -0.98
C ILE A 18 -11.36 5.75 -1.21
N ASP A 19 -12.55 5.99 -1.71
CA ASP A 19 -13.52 4.91 -1.92
C ASP A 19 -13.05 3.94 -2.99
N GLY A 20 -12.48 4.45 -4.08
CA GLY A 20 -11.93 3.61 -5.13
C GLY A 20 -10.79 2.72 -4.64
N SER A 21 -9.88 3.29 -3.83
CA SER A 21 -8.79 2.53 -3.21
C SER A 21 -9.33 1.45 -2.28
N TRP A 22 -10.30 1.80 -1.45
CA TRP A 22 -10.91 0.87 -0.51
C TRP A 22 -11.61 -0.28 -1.24
N GLU A 23 -12.30 0.03 -2.33
CA GLU A 23 -13.02 -0.97 -3.13
C GLU A 23 -12.09 -1.96 -3.86
N CYS A 24 -10.80 -1.68 -3.92
CA CYS A 24 -9.82 -2.64 -4.42
C CYS A 24 -9.67 -3.85 -3.50
N PHE A 25 -10.05 -3.72 -2.23
CA PHE A 25 -10.01 -4.83 -1.28
C PHE A 25 -11.25 -5.71 -1.42
N ALA A 26 -11.05 -7.02 -1.23
CA ALA A 26 -12.17 -7.94 -1.09
C ALA A 26 -12.93 -7.61 0.19
N GLU A 27 -14.19 -8.03 0.27
CA GLU A 27 -15.03 -7.78 1.45
C GLU A 27 -14.39 -8.33 2.72
N ASP A 28 -13.74 -9.50 2.62
CA ASP A 28 -13.02 -10.13 3.72
C ASP A 28 -11.52 -9.78 3.74
N GLY A 29 -11.13 -8.76 2.99
CA GLY A 29 -9.73 -8.38 2.88
C GLY A 29 -9.15 -7.82 4.17
N VAL A 30 -7.83 -7.91 4.30
CA VAL A 30 -7.09 -7.40 5.46
C VAL A 30 -5.89 -6.58 5.00
N TRP A 31 -5.53 -5.60 5.82
CA TRP A 31 -4.30 -4.83 5.69
C TRP A 31 -3.52 -5.03 6.98
N ILE A 32 -2.33 -5.62 6.87
CA ILE A 32 -1.46 -5.85 8.03
C ILE A 32 -0.38 -4.78 8.01
N THR A 33 -0.33 -3.98 9.07
CA THR A 33 0.62 -2.87 9.16
C THR A 33 2.01 -3.36 9.57
N SER A 34 3.03 -2.51 9.35
CA SER A 34 4.40 -2.85 9.71
C SER A 34 4.75 -2.47 11.14
N ASP A 35 3.82 -1.85 11.86
CA ASP A 35 4.05 -1.37 13.22
C ASP A 35 3.06 -2.02 14.18
N GLY A 36 3.27 -1.79 15.47
CA GLY A 36 2.42 -2.34 16.51
C GLY A 36 2.94 -3.66 17.06
N PRO A 37 2.13 -4.38 17.86
CA PRO A 37 2.55 -5.67 18.41
C PRO A 37 2.77 -6.69 17.29
N GLU A 38 3.71 -7.58 17.51
CA GLU A 38 4.01 -8.61 16.51
C GLU A 38 2.81 -9.52 16.26
N PRO A 39 2.57 -9.89 15.01
CA PRO A 39 3.30 -9.60 13.77
C PRO A 39 2.76 -8.37 13.02
N GLY A 40 2.40 -7.33 13.71
CA GLY A 40 1.79 -6.14 13.18
C GLY A 40 0.32 -6.07 13.52
N LYS A 41 -0.34 -5.02 13.07
CA LYS A 41 -1.76 -4.80 13.35
C LYS A 41 -2.59 -5.16 12.14
N THR A 42 -3.58 -6.02 12.31
CA THR A 42 -4.48 -6.44 11.24
C THR A 42 -5.72 -5.55 11.23
N LEU A 43 -5.96 -4.88 10.11
CA LEU A 43 -7.11 -4.01 9.90
C LEU A 43 -8.10 -4.64 8.93
N ARG A 44 -9.40 -4.44 9.18
CA ARG A 44 -10.48 -5.00 8.37
C ARG A 44 -11.57 -3.98 8.15
N GLY A 45 -12.29 -4.11 7.04
CA GLY A 45 -13.48 -3.31 6.76
C GLY A 45 -13.23 -1.81 6.84
N GLN A 46 -14.00 -1.12 7.67
CA GLN A 46 -13.91 0.33 7.84
C GLN A 46 -12.53 0.78 8.33
N GLU A 47 -11.83 -0.04 9.08
CA GLU A 47 -10.49 0.29 9.56
C GLU A 47 -9.51 0.48 8.38
N ILE A 48 -9.69 -0.29 7.31
CA ILE A 48 -8.86 -0.13 6.10
C ILE A 48 -9.14 1.24 5.48
N ARG A 49 -10.39 1.62 5.36
CA ARG A 49 -10.77 2.93 4.80
C ARG A 49 -10.19 4.06 5.64
N ASP A 50 -10.27 3.93 6.96
CA ASP A 50 -9.73 4.94 7.88
C ASP A 50 -8.22 5.08 7.70
N LEU A 51 -7.51 3.96 7.49
CA LEU A 51 -6.06 4.00 7.25
C LEU A 51 -5.74 4.66 5.90
N ILE A 52 -6.54 4.41 4.87
CA ILE A 52 -6.36 5.08 3.57
C ILE A 52 -6.45 6.60 3.74
N VAL A 53 -7.43 7.08 4.50
CA VAL A 53 -7.57 8.52 4.80
C VAL A 53 -6.31 9.03 5.50
N GLN A 54 -5.82 8.31 6.51
CA GLN A 54 -4.59 8.69 7.23
C GLN A 54 -3.37 8.70 6.32
N MET A 55 -3.27 7.76 5.39
CA MET A 55 -2.16 7.70 4.44
C MET A 55 -2.17 8.91 3.49
N ASN A 56 -3.34 9.34 3.06
CA ASN A 56 -3.44 10.55 2.22
C ASN A 56 -2.97 11.78 2.97
N GLU A 57 -3.36 11.92 4.24
CA GLU A 57 -2.90 13.00 5.11
C GLU A 57 -1.38 12.96 5.29
N LEU A 58 -0.85 11.78 5.57
CA LEU A 58 0.58 11.58 5.75
C LEU A 58 1.36 11.94 4.47
N GLU A 59 0.83 11.59 3.31
CA GLU A 59 1.45 11.93 2.03
C GLU A 59 1.58 13.44 1.86
N HIS A 60 0.56 14.21 2.23
CA HIS A 60 0.63 15.67 2.20
C HIS A 60 1.71 16.20 3.14
N GLN A 61 1.80 15.66 4.34
CA GLN A 61 2.82 16.06 5.32
C GLN A 61 4.23 15.73 4.83
N ILE A 62 4.41 14.57 4.25
CA ILE A 62 5.68 14.12 3.71
C ILE A 62 6.14 15.06 2.59
N ARG A 63 5.25 15.42 1.67
CA ARG A 63 5.56 16.33 0.57
C ARG A 63 5.88 17.74 1.07
N ALA A 64 5.18 18.19 2.10
CA ALA A 64 5.46 19.49 2.72
C ALA A 64 6.88 19.57 3.30
N GLN A 65 7.47 18.43 3.65
CA GLN A 65 8.82 18.33 4.17
C GLN A 65 9.87 18.08 3.07
N GLY A 66 9.45 18.10 1.80
CA GLY A 66 10.33 17.87 0.67
C GLY A 66 10.65 16.40 0.41
N MET A 67 9.88 15.50 0.98
CA MET A 67 10.06 14.06 0.79
C MET A 67 8.95 13.50 -0.09
N GLU A 68 9.18 12.31 -0.65
CA GLU A 68 8.14 11.61 -1.41
C GLU A 68 8.22 10.10 -1.22
N GLY A 69 7.06 9.46 -1.28
CA GLY A 69 6.96 8.01 -1.35
C GLY A 69 7.08 7.56 -2.81
N VAL A 70 7.88 6.54 -3.04
CA VAL A 70 8.07 5.96 -4.38
C VAL A 70 7.67 4.51 -4.32
N PHE A 71 6.76 4.11 -5.22
CA PHE A 71 6.27 2.74 -5.33
C PHE A 71 6.68 2.17 -6.68
N GLU A 72 7.40 1.06 -6.67
CA GLU A 72 7.84 0.40 -7.90
C GLU A 72 6.69 -0.41 -8.51
N LYS A 73 6.88 -0.84 -9.75
CA LYS A 73 5.88 -1.68 -10.41
C LYS A 73 5.74 -3.01 -9.68
N PRO A 74 4.50 -3.55 -9.57
CA PRO A 74 4.30 -4.86 -8.96
C PRO A 74 5.07 -5.96 -9.69
N VAL A 75 5.67 -6.86 -8.92
CA VAL A 75 6.27 -8.08 -9.43
C VAL A 75 5.39 -9.24 -8.99
N PHE A 76 4.79 -9.93 -9.94
CA PHE A 76 3.90 -11.04 -9.63
C PHE A 76 4.69 -12.34 -9.45
N LEU A 77 4.30 -13.12 -8.44
CA LEU A 77 4.91 -14.41 -8.17
C LEU A 77 4.36 -15.45 -9.16
N SER A 78 5.05 -16.58 -9.27
CA SER A 78 4.72 -17.61 -10.26
C SER A 78 3.32 -18.21 -10.09
N ASN A 79 2.75 -18.14 -8.86
CA ASN A 79 1.40 -18.61 -8.61
C ASN A 79 0.30 -17.70 -9.22
N GLY A 80 0.66 -16.49 -9.65
CA GLY A 80 -0.26 -15.57 -10.31
C GLY A 80 -1.21 -14.82 -9.39
N ASN A 81 -1.28 -15.19 -8.10
CA ASN A 81 -2.21 -14.55 -7.17
C ASN A 81 -1.52 -13.80 -6.02
N GLN A 82 -0.20 -13.63 -6.13
CA GLN A 82 0.55 -12.79 -5.20
C GLN A 82 1.46 -11.85 -5.96
N ALA A 83 1.69 -10.68 -5.39
CA ALA A 83 2.57 -9.66 -5.97
C ALA A 83 3.33 -8.94 -4.88
N VAL A 84 4.54 -8.51 -5.21
CA VAL A 84 5.39 -7.71 -4.32
C VAL A 84 5.56 -6.34 -4.93
N VAL A 85 5.40 -5.31 -4.12
CA VAL A 85 5.67 -3.93 -4.51
C VAL A 85 6.75 -3.38 -3.59
N GLU A 86 7.89 -3.03 -4.15
CA GLU A 86 8.95 -2.37 -3.40
C GLU A 86 8.63 -0.89 -3.27
N TRP A 87 8.82 -0.33 -2.09
CA TRP A 87 8.59 1.10 -1.88
C TRP A 87 9.74 1.72 -1.08
N SER A 88 9.86 3.04 -1.21
CA SER A 88 10.84 3.82 -0.45
C SER A 88 10.29 5.20 -0.14
N LEU A 89 10.78 5.79 0.95
CA LEU A 89 10.56 7.18 1.29
C LEU A 89 11.88 7.90 1.03
N ARG A 90 11.85 8.92 0.19
CA ARG A 90 13.06 9.63 -0.27
C ARG A 90 13.03 11.09 0.10
N ALA A 91 14.18 11.59 0.57
CA ALA A 91 14.39 13.01 0.79
C ALA A 91 14.61 13.74 -0.53
N ALA A 92 14.58 15.06 -0.51
CA ALA A 92 14.73 15.90 -1.70
C ALA A 92 16.03 15.66 -2.46
N ASP A 93 17.10 15.27 -1.75
CA ASP A 93 18.40 14.97 -2.35
C ASP A 93 18.52 13.56 -2.91
N GLY A 94 17.42 12.77 -2.84
CA GLY A 94 17.40 11.39 -3.30
C GLY A 94 17.79 10.37 -2.25
N THR A 95 18.18 10.79 -1.06
CA THR A 95 18.54 9.87 0.04
C THR A 95 17.33 9.03 0.43
N ILE A 96 17.51 7.72 0.51
CA ILE A 96 16.46 6.82 0.99
C ILE A 96 16.42 6.88 2.50
N VAL A 97 15.31 7.38 3.04
CA VAL A 97 15.09 7.54 4.49
C VAL A 97 14.52 6.25 5.07
N GLN A 98 13.67 5.58 4.32
CA GLN A 98 12.97 4.38 4.75
C GLN A 98 12.61 3.55 3.54
N ARG A 99 12.54 2.24 3.67
CA ARG A 99 12.11 1.39 2.58
C ARG A 99 11.47 0.11 3.08
N GLY A 100 10.75 -0.56 2.19
CA GLY A 100 10.09 -1.80 2.51
C GLY A 100 9.48 -2.46 1.30
N ILE A 101 8.67 -3.45 1.57
CA ILE A 101 7.86 -4.11 0.54
C ILE A 101 6.45 -4.30 1.07
N ASP A 102 5.50 -4.34 0.13
CA ASP A 102 4.13 -4.77 0.40
C ASP A 102 3.94 -6.10 -0.32
N LEU A 103 3.47 -7.11 0.40
CA LEU A 103 3.10 -8.39 -0.18
C LEU A 103 1.59 -8.44 -0.29
N PHE A 104 1.11 -8.56 -1.52
CA PHE A 104 -0.32 -8.64 -1.82
C PHE A 104 -0.73 -10.06 -2.13
N THR A 105 -1.85 -10.50 -1.56
CA THR A 105 -2.50 -11.75 -1.96
C THR A 105 -3.83 -11.37 -2.58
N LEU A 106 -4.15 -11.96 -3.75
CA LEU A 106 -5.29 -11.58 -4.57
C LEU A 106 -6.25 -12.75 -4.77
N ARG A 107 -7.52 -12.40 -4.96
CA ARG A 107 -8.57 -13.35 -5.34
C ARG A 107 -9.62 -12.58 -6.13
N ASP A 108 -9.97 -13.08 -7.33
CA ASP A 108 -11.00 -12.49 -8.18
C ASP A 108 -10.77 -10.99 -8.45
N ASP A 109 -9.51 -10.64 -8.72
CA ASP A 109 -9.08 -9.26 -8.99
C ASP A 109 -9.39 -8.30 -7.83
N LYS A 110 -9.29 -8.81 -6.60
CA LYS A 110 -9.43 -8.02 -5.36
C LYS A 110 -8.28 -8.37 -4.43
N ILE A 111 -7.94 -7.42 -3.57
CA ILE A 111 -6.88 -7.60 -2.57
C ILE A 111 -7.49 -8.32 -1.36
N VAL A 112 -6.98 -9.50 -1.06
CA VAL A 112 -7.37 -10.28 0.13
C VAL A 112 -6.45 -9.95 1.30
N VAL A 113 -5.15 -9.79 1.01
CA VAL A 113 -4.16 -9.41 2.02
C VAL A 113 -3.23 -8.37 1.45
N LYS A 114 -3.02 -7.29 2.20
CA LYS A 114 -1.94 -6.32 1.96
C LYS A 114 -1.05 -6.35 3.20
N ASP A 115 0.09 -6.99 3.08
CA ASP A 115 1.00 -7.23 4.21
C ASP A 115 2.24 -6.35 4.03
N VAL A 116 2.43 -5.41 4.95
CA VAL A 116 3.48 -4.39 4.83
C VAL A 116 4.69 -4.78 5.66
N PHE A 117 5.86 -4.82 5.02
CA PHE A 117 7.14 -5.07 5.67
C PHE A 117 8.01 -3.83 5.51
N ARG A 118 8.47 -3.31 6.62
CA ARG A 118 9.31 -2.11 6.64
C ARG A 118 10.68 -2.47 7.18
N LYS A 119 11.69 -2.03 6.46
CA LYS A 119 13.06 -2.17 6.93
C LYS A 119 13.36 -1.02 7.88
N ALA A 120 13.64 -1.37 9.10
CA ALA A 120 13.93 -0.39 10.14
C ALA A 120 15.31 0.25 9.96
#